data_afa8f829581afe870d1df1568bdb54e2
#
_entry.id   afa8f829581afe870d1df1568bdb54e2
#
_cell.length_a   1.000
_cell.length_b   1.000
_cell.length_c   1.000
_cell.angle_alpha   90.00
_cell.angle_beta   90.00
_cell.angle_gamma   90.00
#
_symmetry.space_group_name_H-M   'P 1'
#
loop_
_entity.id
_entity.type
_entity.pdbx_description
1 polymer ?
#
loop_
_entity_poly.entity_id
_entity_poly.type
_entity_poly.pdbx_seq_one_letter_code
_entity_poly.pdbx_strand_id
1 'polypeptide(L)'
;MRVLVTGITGFAGSHLADYALAHHPGVEVHGTRRWRSKEDAADHLVGRVMFHECDMTDAHNVYQVVEKVKPDRIFHLAAQSYIPASWDSPAETFHTNVVGQCNLLESIKHLRPSGYDPIVLIAGSSEEYGKVAEDQLPITESTPLLPLSPYAVSKVAQDYMGYQYWQSYHIRAIRMRAFNHEGPRRGEVFVISNFCKQIAEIEKEIRRPVIQVGNLEAVRDFTDVRDTVRAYWLATEAGEPGDVYNVASGQGRRIREVLTELLAIAKRTDIRVEQDPQRMRPSDVPVLVGDSTKFRRLTGWKPLIPFAQTIQDCLEYWRSRV
;
A
#
# COMPACT_ATOMS: atom_id res chain seq x y z
N MET A 1 16.34 -4.78 -17.88
CA MET A 1 16.19 -4.23 -16.50
C MET A 1 15.44 -5.25 -15.65
N ARG A 2 15.97 -5.60 -14.49
CA ARG A 2 15.35 -6.52 -13.53
C ARG A 2 14.75 -5.72 -12.38
N VAL A 3 13.53 -6.04 -12.02
CA VAL A 3 12.85 -5.42 -10.86
C VAL A 3 12.45 -6.50 -9.85
N LEU A 4 12.58 -6.19 -8.58
CA LEU A 4 12.14 -7.05 -7.49
C LEU A 4 11.01 -6.36 -6.72
N VAL A 5 9.84 -7.01 -6.66
CA VAL A 5 8.69 -6.55 -5.88
C VAL A 5 8.54 -7.46 -4.67
N THR A 6 8.90 -6.95 -3.48
CA THR A 6 8.62 -7.73 -2.27
C THR A 6 7.13 -7.66 -1.95
N GLY A 7 6.54 -8.80 -1.58
CA GLY A 7 5.09 -8.87 -1.36
C GLY A 7 4.27 -8.75 -2.64
N ILE A 8 4.76 -9.29 -3.75
CA ILE A 8 4.10 -9.24 -5.07
C ILE A 8 2.69 -9.84 -5.07
N THR A 9 2.40 -10.79 -4.19
CA THR A 9 1.08 -11.41 -4.05
C THR A 9 0.06 -10.52 -3.33
N GLY A 10 0.51 -9.39 -2.79
CA GLY A 10 -0.35 -8.40 -2.16
C GLY A 10 -1.08 -7.50 -3.18
N PHE A 11 -2.00 -6.68 -2.66
CA PHE A 11 -2.80 -5.75 -3.44
C PHE A 11 -1.95 -4.82 -4.33
N ALA A 12 -1.14 -3.96 -3.75
CA ALA A 12 -0.31 -3.02 -4.53
C ALA A 12 0.78 -3.74 -5.33
N GLY A 13 1.34 -4.84 -4.79
CA GLY A 13 2.39 -5.62 -5.47
C GLY A 13 1.93 -6.23 -6.78
N SER A 14 0.73 -6.81 -6.80
CA SER A 14 0.16 -7.40 -8.01
C SER A 14 -0.18 -6.36 -9.08
N HIS A 15 -0.68 -5.18 -8.69
CA HIS A 15 -0.92 -4.08 -9.62
C HIS A 15 0.39 -3.46 -10.16
N LEU A 16 1.44 -3.39 -9.32
CA LEU A 16 2.75 -2.91 -9.76
C LEU A 16 3.38 -3.85 -10.79
N ALA A 17 3.24 -5.17 -10.59
CA ALA A 17 3.69 -6.15 -11.58
C ALA A 17 2.94 -5.99 -12.91
N ASP A 18 1.61 -5.82 -12.88
CA ASP A 18 0.82 -5.55 -14.09
C ASP A 18 1.29 -4.26 -14.78
N TYR A 19 1.50 -3.19 -14.00
CA TYR A 19 1.98 -1.92 -14.55
C TYR A 19 3.34 -2.08 -15.23
N ALA A 20 4.28 -2.73 -14.56
CA ALA A 20 5.63 -2.97 -15.09
C ALA A 20 5.58 -3.75 -16.42
N LEU A 21 4.82 -4.85 -16.46
CA LEU A 21 4.69 -5.69 -17.64
C LEU A 21 3.98 -4.98 -18.80
N ALA A 22 3.03 -4.10 -18.51
CA ALA A 22 2.24 -3.41 -19.54
C ALA A 22 2.97 -2.19 -20.13
N HIS A 23 3.75 -1.47 -19.34
CA HIS A 23 4.31 -0.17 -19.75
C HIS A 23 5.81 -0.17 -19.98
N HIS A 24 6.53 -1.24 -19.57
CA HIS A 24 7.98 -1.33 -19.71
C HIS A 24 8.40 -2.62 -20.44
N PRO A 25 8.29 -2.66 -21.78
CA PRO A 25 8.67 -3.81 -22.56
C PRO A 25 10.11 -4.26 -22.27
N GLY A 26 10.31 -5.58 -22.06
CA GLY A 26 11.63 -6.15 -21.75
C GLY A 26 12.04 -6.01 -20.29
N VAL A 27 11.15 -5.57 -19.40
CA VAL A 27 11.37 -5.66 -17.96
C VAL A 27 11.22 -7.10 -17.49
N GLU A 28 12.14 -7.54 -16.67
CA GLU A 28 12.12 -8.84 -16.01
C GLU A 28 11.63 -8.65 -14.58
N VAL A 29 10.41 -9.12 -14.31
CA VAL A 29 9.74 -8.91 -13.01
C VAL A 29 9.95 -10.14 -12.13
N HIS A 30 10.58 -9.91 -10.98
CA HIS A 30 10.74 -10.87 -9.90
C HIS A 30 9.88 -10.45 -8.71
N GLY A 31 9.32 -11.41 -7.98
CA GLY A 31 8.53 -11.09 -6.79
C GLY A 31 8.78 -12.07 -5.65
N THR A 32 8.79 -11.56 -4.41
CA THR A 32 8.84 -12.43 -3.24
C THR A 32 7.43 -12.79 -2.78
N ARG A 33 7.25 -14.05 -2.37
CA ARG A 33 6.05 -14.55 -1.71
C ARG A 33 6.45 -15.49 -0.58
N ARG A 34 5.65 -15.55 0.47
CA ARG A 34 5.79 -16.61 1.47
C ARG A 34 5.05 -17.85 0.97
N TRP A 35 5.51 -19.04 1.27
CA TRP A 35 4.87 -20.29 0.85
C TRP A 35 3.41 -20.46 1.30
N ARG A 36 2.96 -19.70 2.33
CA ARG A 36 1.57 -19.63 2.82
C ARG A 36 0.83 -18.37 2.38
N SER A 37 1.36 -17.58 1.46
CA SER A 37 0.67 -16.39 0.97
C SER A 37 -0.59 -16.79 0.22
N LYS A 38 -1.68 -16.03 0.43
CA LYS A 38 -2.80 -16.07 -0.49
C LYS A 38 -2.33 -15.54 -1.84
N GLU A 39 -2.65 -16.24 -2.91
CA GLU A 39 -2.16 -15.90 -4.26
C GLU A 39 -3.26 -15.29 -5.14
N ASP A 40 -4.52 -15.29 -4.70
CA ASP A 40 -5.71 -14.87 -5.46
C ASP A 40 -5.54 -13.53 -6.21
N ALA A 41 -4.75 -12.61 -5.66
CA ALA A 41 -4.47 -11.33 -6.31
C ALA A 41 -3.36 -11.42 -7.38
N ALA A 42 -2.59 -12.52 -7.43
CA ALA A 42 -1.42 -12.69 -8.28
C ALA A 42 -1.47 -13.93 -9.20
N ASP A 43 -2.57 -14.71 -9.18
CA ASP A 43 -2.72 -15.92 -10.00
C ASP A 43 -2.47 -15.65 -11.48
N HIS A 44 -2.95 -14.51 -11.98
CA HIS A 44 -2.79 -14.07 -13.38
C HIS A 44 -1.34 -13.72 -13.76
N LEU A 45 -0.44 -13.64 -12.77
CA LEU A 45 0.98 -13.36 -12.97
C LEU A 45 1.82 -14.64 -13.14
N VAL A 46 1.24 -15.82 -12.88
CA VAL A 46 1.93 -17.11 -13.07
C VAL A 46 2.37 -17.26 -14.52
N GLY A 47 3.65 -17.59 -14.72
CA GLY A 47 4.27 -17.67 -16.04
C GLY A 47 4.65 -16.32 -16.67
N ARG A 48 4.31 -15.20 -16.05
CA ARG A 48 4.64 -13.84 -16.52
C ARG A 48 5.70 -13.17 -15.67
N VAL A 49 5.86 -13.61 -14.41
CA VAL A 49 6.84 -13.11 -13.45
C VAL A 49 7.58 -14.28 -12.81
N MET A 50 8.76 -14.03 -12.27
CA MET A 50 9.53 -15.03 -11.52
C MET A 50 9.27 -14.88 -10.03
N PHE A 51 8.62 -15.88 -9.44
CA PHE A 51 8.36 -15.91 -8.00
C PHE A 51 9.54 -16.53 -7.24
N HIS A 52 9.87 -15.91 -6.11
CA HIS A 52 10.85 -16.40 -5.14
C HIS A 52 10.16 -16.61 -3.79
N GLU A 53 10.26 -17.81 -3.25
CA GLU A 53 9.80 -18.06 -1.89
C GLU A 53 10.76 -17.38 -0.92
N CYS A 54 10.24 -16.37 -0.20
CA CYS A 54 11.04 -15.55 0.68
C CYS A 54 10.17 -14.94 1.78
N ASP A 55 10.51 -15.25 3.02
CA ASP A 55 10.02 -14.51 4.18
C ASP A 55 11.01 -13.37 4.46
N MET A 56 10.51 -12.13 4.49
CA MET A 56 11.35 -10.96 4.74
C MET A 56 12.01 -10.99 6.12
N THR A 57 11.47 -11.76 7.05
CA THR A 57 12.04 -11.92 8.41
C THR A 57 13.23 -12.89 8.47
N ASP A 58 13.46 -13.67 7.42
CA ASP A 58 14.63 -14.54 7.26
C ASP A 58 15.75 -13.81 6.50
N ALA A 59 16.72 -13.30 7.23
CA ALA A 59 17.84 -12.52 6.68
C ALA A 59 18.65 -13.30 5.62
N HIS A 60 18.85 -14.61 5.83
CA HIS A 60 19.62 -15.44 4.88
C HIS A 60 18.85 -15.61 3.57
N ASN A 61 17.56 -15.89 3.66
CA ASN A 61 16.71 -16.07 2.48
C ASN A 61 16.60 -14.76 1.67
N VAL A 62 16.42 -13.61 2.36
CA VAL A 62 16.40 -12.30 1.71
C VAL A 62 17.72 -12.03 0.97
N TYR A 63 18.86 -12.30 1.63
CA TYR A 63 20.17 -12.14 1.01
C TYR A 63 20.31 -12.99 -0.24
N GLN A 64 19.96 -14.29 -0.18
CA GLN A 64 20.04 -15.20 -1.32
C GLN A 64 19.19 -14.71 -2.51
N VAL A 65 17.98 -14.23 -2.26
CA VAL A 65 17.12 -13.71 -3.33
C VAL A 65 17.72 -12.46 -3.96
N VAL A 66 18.18 -11.50 -3.17
CA VAL A 66 18.79 -10.25 -3.68
C VAL A 66 20.08 -10.56 -4.46
N GLU A 67 20.92 -11.42 -3.94
CA GLU A 67 22.17 -11.85 -4.60
C GLU A 67 21.94 -12.58 -5.93
N LYS A 68 20.96 -13.48 -5.95
CA LYS A 68 20.60 -14.24 -7.15
C LYS A 68 19.99 -13.37 -8.24
N VAL A 69 19.07 -12.48 -7.85
CA VAL A 69 18.33 -11.62 -8.79
C VAL A 69 19.16 -10.42 -9.22
N LYS A 70 19.89 -9.80 -8.29
CA LYS A 70 20.59 -8.51 -8.49
C LYS A 70 19.69 -7.49 -9.22
N PRO A 71 18.51 -7.15 -8.68
CA PRO A 71 17.58 -6.26 -9.35
C PRO A 71 18.14 -4.83 -9.49
N ASP A 72 17.84 -4.18 -10.60
CA ASP A 72 18.17 -2.76 -10.81
C ASP A 72 17.30 -1.85 -9.94
N ARG A 73 16.04 -2.28 -9.70
CA ARG A 73 15.08 -1.58 -8.84
C ARG A 73 14.39 -2.56 -7.90
N ILE A 74 14.20 -2.13 -6.66
CA ILE A 74 13.48 -2.89 -5.64
C ILE A 74 12.29 -2.05 -5.17
N PHE A 75 11.10 -2.64 -5.23
CA PHE A 75 9.89 -2.06 -4.66
C PHE A 75 9.56 -2.85 -3.39
N HIS A 76 9.87 -2.24 -2.24
CA HIS A 76 9.64 -2.89 -0.95
C HIS A 76 8.22 -2.61 -0.46
N LEU A 77 7.29 -3.53 -0.80
CA LEU A 77 5.87 -3.45 -0.48
C LEU A 77 5.44 -4.52 0.56
N ALA A 78 6.32 -5.48 0.85
CA ALA A 78 6.04 -6.51 1.84
C ALA A 78 5.87 -5.90 3.23
N ALA A 79 4.68 -6.01 3.80
CA ALA A 79 4.36 -5.52 5.14
C ALA A 79 3.11 -6.20 5.70
N GLN A 80 3.01 -6.28 7.03
CA GLN A 80 1.74 -6.41 7.71
C GLN A 80 1.08 -5.01 7.68
N SER A 81 -0.03 -4.84 6.92
CA SER A 81 -0.64 -3.54 6.63
C SER A 81 -2.04 -3.34 7.22
N TYR A 82 -2.60 -4.37 7.85
CA TYR A 82 -3.91 -4.29 8.47
C TYR A 82 -3.81 -3.72 9.89
N ILE A 83 -4.24 -2.48 10.09
CA ILE A 83 -4.07 -1.74 11.35
C ILE A 83 -4.66 -2.50 12.55
N PRO A 84 -5.90 -3.06 12.51
CA PRO A 84 -6.42 -3.82 13.65
C PRO A 84 -5.50 -4.95 14.09
N ALA A 85 -4.96 -5.74 13.18
CA ALA A 85 -4.02 -6.81 13.55
C ALA A 85 -2.76 -6.29 14.25
N SER A 86 -2.35 -5.03 14.02
CA SER A 86 -1.20 -4.45 14.72
C SER A 86 -1.47 -4.18 16.20
N TRP A 87 -2.73 -4.00 16.60
CA TRP A 87 -3.12 -3.89 17.99
C TRP A 87 -3.09 -5.25 18.70
N ASP A 88 -3.50 -6.32 18.01
CA ASP A 88 -3.52 -7.66 18.56
C ASP A 88 -2.10 -8.28 18.63
N SER A 89 -1.26 -7.98 17.62
CA SER A 89 0.09 -8.55 17.48
C SER A 89 1.13 -7.48 17.11
N PRO A 90 1.43 -6.53 18.02
CA PRO A 90 2.36 -5.44 17.71
C PRO A 90 3.78 -5.95 17.43
N ALA A 91 4.27 -6.93 18.20
CA ALA A 91 5.61 -7.48 18.02
C ALA A 91 5.78 -8.12 16.63
N GLU A 92 4.80 -8.88 16.15
CA GLU A 92 4.80 -9.47 14.80
C GLU A 92 4.79 -8.38 13.72
N THR A 93 4.00 -7.32 13.92
CA THR A 93 3.97 -6.16 13.01
C THR A 93 5.35 -5.51 12.91
N PHE A 94 6.03 -5.27 14.04
CA PHE A 94 7.39 -4.72 14.03
C PHE A 94 8.38 -5.70 13.39
N HIS A 95 8.32 -6.97 13.72
CA HIS A 95 9.22 -7.97 13.15
C HIS A 95 9.06 -8.05 11.63
N THR A 96 7.84 -8.15 11.13
CA THR A 96 7.58 -8.20 9.69
C THR A 96 8.02 -6.90 8.99
N ASN A 97 7.61 -5.75 9.51
CA ASN A 97 7.79 -4.47 8.81
C ASN A 97 9.21 -3.91 9.00
N VAL A 98 9.71 -3.87 10.23
CA VAL A 98 10.98 -3.20 10.55
C VAL A 98 12.15 -4.15 10.34
N VAL A 99 12.11 -5.35 10.93
CA VAL A 99 13.20 -6.32 10.77
C VAL A 99 13.27 -6.82 9.32
N GLY A 100 12.12 -7.06 8.68
CA GLY A 100 12.06 -7.44 7.26
C GLY A 100 12.72 -6.41 6.34
N GLN A 101 12.49 -5.12 6.56
CA GLN A 101 13.17 -4.06 5.79
C GLN A 101 14.65 -3.98 6.13
N CYS A 102 15.02 -4.14 7.40
CA CYS A 102 16.42 -4.17 7.83
C CYS A 102 17.18 -5.28 7.08
N ASN A 103 16.63 -6.49 7.02
CA ASN A 103 17.23 -7.62 6.29
C ASN A 103 17.46 -7.29 4.81
N LEU A 104 16.50 -6.61 4.17
CA LEU A 104 16.64 -6.18 2.77
C LEU A 104 17.79 -5.17 2.61
N LEU A 105 17.81 -4.13 3.43
CA LEU A 105 18.81 -3.07 3.33
C LEU A 105 20.22 -3.58 3.69
N GLU A 106 20.35 -4.46 4.69
CA GLU A 106 21.62 -5.12 5.02
C GLU A 106 22.10 -6.02 3.88
N SER A 107 21.19 -6.73 3.20
CA SER A 107 21.55 -7.56 2.02
C SER A 107 22.13 -6.67 0.91
N ILE A 108 21.53 -5.53 0.63
CA ILE A 108 22.04 -4.58 -0.36
C ILE A 108 23.40 -4.03 0.08
N LYS A 109 23.52 -3.59 1.32
CA LYS A 109 24.77 -3.08 1.90
C LYS A 109 25.90 -4.09 1.80
N HIS A 110 25.64 -5.36 2.06
CA HIS A 110 26.60 -6.47 1.94
C HIS A 110 27.10 -6.68 0.52
N LEU A 111 26.23 -6.47 -0.48
CA LEU A 111 26.55 -6.65 -1.89
C LEU A 111 27.21 -5.43 -2.54
N ARG A 112 27.18 -4.23 -1.92
CA ARG A 112 27.76 -3.00 -2.47
C ARG A 112 29.25 -3.10 -2.85
N PRO A 113 30.11 -3.76 -2.06
CA PRO A 113 31.52 -3.91 -2.46
C PRO A 113 31.73 -4.60 -3.82
N SER A 114 30.73 -5.37 -4.29
CA SER A 114 30.74 -5.96 -5.65
C SER A 114 30.25 -5.04 -6.76
N GLY A 115 29.98 -3.75 -6.46
CA GLY A 115 29.45 -2.77 -7.40
C GLY A 115 27.91 -2.80 -7.54
N TYR A 116 27.21 -3.55 -6.70
CA TYR A 116 25.75 -3.62 -6.72
C TYR A 116 25.14 -2.39 -6.04
N ASP A 117 24.36 -1.59 -6.77
CA ASP A 117 23.78 -0.32 -6.29
C ASP A 117 22.37 -0.08 -6.85
N PRO A 118 21.35 -0.81 -6.36
CA PRO A 118 19.98 -0.69 -6.83
C PRO A 118 19.31 0.58 -6.31
N ILE A 119 18.24 1.01 -6.99
CA ILE A 119 17.28 1.95 -6.40
C ILE A 119 16.26 1.14 -5.57
N VAL A 120 16.00 1.59 -4.35
CA VAL A 120 15.03 0.96 -3.44
C VAL A 120 13.90 1.93 -3.15
N LEU A 121 12.68 1.59 -3.56
CA LEU A 121 11.49 2.28 -3.11
C LEU A 121 10.96 1.62 -1.84
N ILE A 122 10.76 2.41 -0.79
CA ILE A 122 10.16 2.00 0.48
C ILE A 122 8.73 2.53 0.53
N ALA A 123 7.76 1.63 0.59
CA ALA A 123 6.36 2.00 0.75
C ALA A 123 6.05 2.39 2.19
N GLY A 124 5.95 3.68 2.44
CA GLY A 124 5.45 4.28 3.67
C GLY A 124 3.92 4.36 3.69
N SER A 125 3.40 5.19 4.58
CA SER A 125 1.95 5.34 4.81
C SER A 125 1.60 6.73 5.33
N SER A 126 0.45 7.27 4.96
CA SER A 126 -0.11 8.47 5.58
C SER A 126 -0.43 8.30 7.07
N GLU A 127 -0.59 7.08 7.55
CA GLU A 127 -0.78 6.78 8.98
C GLU A 127 0.43 7.19 9.85
N GLU A 128 1.61 7.39 9.23
CA GLU A 128 2.81 7.91 9.91
C GLU A 128 2.59 9.30 10.50
N TYR A 129 1.78 10.14 9.84
CA TYR A 129 1.44 11.48 10.31
C TYR A 129 0.54 11.45 11.56
N GLY A 130 -0.34 10.46 11.66
CA GLY A 130 -1.18 10.21 12.83
C GLY A 130 -2.02 11.42 13.20
N LYS A 131 -1.75 12.02 14.37
CA LYS A 131 -2.50 13.18 14.87
C LYS A 131 -2.03 14.47 14.21
N VAL A 132 -2.78 14.96 13.25
CA VAL A 132 -2.52 16.22 12.54
C VAL A 132 -3.50 17.29 13.00
N ALA A 133 -3.03 18.50 13.25
CA ALA A 133 -3.85 19.64 13.57
C ALA A 133 -4.54 20.20 12.30
N GLU A 134 -5.71 20.81 12.45
CA GLU A 134 -6.51 21.31 11.32
C GLU A 134 -5.75 22.35 10.47
N ASP A 135 -4.95 23.19 11.11
CA ASP A 135 -4.12 24.21 10.45
C ASP A 135 -2.91 23.63 9.68
N GLN A 136 -2.63 22.33 9.83
CA GLN A 136 -1.60 21.60 9.10
C GLN A 136 -2.15 20.81 7.91
N LEU A 137 -3.42 20.97 7.58
CA LEU A 137 -4.03 20.35 6.40
C LEU A 137 -3.96 21.30 5.18
N PRO A 138 -3.71 20.78 3.96
CA PRO A 138 -3.35 19.39 3.66
C PRO A 138 -1.94 19.02 4.11
N ILE A 139 -1.75 17.74 4.44
CA ILE A 139 -0.53 17.18 5.01
C ILE A 139 0.61 17.20 3.99
N THR A 140 1.69 17.86 4.32
CA THR A 140 2.94 17.88 3.52
C THR A 140 3.98 16.93 4.11
N GLU A 141 5.08 16.69 3.38
CA GLU A 141 6.17 15.84 3.85
C GLU A 141 6.91 16.42 5.07
N SER A 142 6.77 17.70 5.35
CA SER A 142 7.33 18.38 6.53
C SER A 142 6.45 18.33 7.76
N THR A 143 5.20 17.86 7.64
CA THR A 143 4.29 17.67 8.77
C THR A 143 4.89 16.65 9.76
N PRO A 144 4.90 16.94 11.09
CA PRO A 144 5.42 16.02 12.09
C PRO A 144 4.75 14.66 12.07
N LEU A 145 5.52 13.61 12.37
CA LEU A 145 5.02 12.24 12.46
C LEU A 145 4.58 11.94 13.89
N LEU A 146 3.28 11.82 14.11
CA LEU A 146 2.66 11.54 15.41
C LEU A 146 1.76 10.28 15.33
N PRO A 147 2.36 9.10 15.06
CA PRO A 147 1.65 7.85 14.79
C PRO A 147 0.74 7.42 15.94
N LEU A 148 -0.46 6.92 15.62
CA LEU A 148 -1.49 6.53 16.60
C LEU A 148 -1.75 5.02 16.65
N SER A 149 -0.97 4.20 15.97
CA SER A 149 -1.12 2.73 16.00
C SER A 149 0.24 2.03 15.92
N PRO A 150 0.38 0.78 16.39
CA PRO A 150 1.62 0.03 16.23
C PRO A 150 2.04 -0.12 14.77
N TYR A 151 1.08 -0.29 13.84
CA TYR A 151 1.35 -0.25 12.41
C TYR A 151 2.01 1.07 11.99
N ALA A 152 1.42 2.19 12.37
CA ALA A 152 1.93 3.52 12.01
C ALA A 152 3.34 3.74 12.55
N VAL A 153 3.62 3.34 13.81
CA VAL A 153 4.97 3.39 14.40
C VAL A 153 5.95 2.53 13.59
N SER A 154 5.54 1.32 13.17
CA SER A 154 6.39 0.49 12.33
C SER A 154 6.71 1.13 10.97
N LYS A 155 5.76 1.90 10.40
CA LYS A 155 5.96 2.64 9.14
C LYS A 155 6.90 3.82 9.34
N VAL A 156 6.79 4.57 10.43
CA VAL A 156 7.77 5.61 10.80
C VAL A 156 9.17 5.03 10.91
N ALA A 157 9.31 3.86 11.55
CA ALA A 157 10.61 3.20 11.66
C ALA A 157 11.17 2.80 10.28
N GLN A 158 10.33 2.28 9.38
CA GLN A 158 10.72 1.96 7.99
C GLN A 158 11.14 3.22 7.21
N ASP A 159 10.39 4.30 7.32
CA ASP A 159 10.68 5.58 6.67
C ASP A 159 12.06 6.12 7.12
N TYR A 160 12.26 6.28 8.42
CA TYR A 160 13.54 6.79 8.93
C TYR A 160 14.72 5.83 8.72
N MET A 161 14.49 4.51 8.71
CA MET A 161 15.52 3.54 8.35
C MET A 161 15.98 3.75 6.90
N GLY A 162 15.07 4.00 5.96
CA GLY A 162 15.43 4.34 4.58
C GLY A 162 16.30 5.60 4.49
N TYR A 163 15.94 6.64 5.24
CA TYR A 163 16.75 7.85 5.36
C TYR A 163 18.14 7.59 5.95
N GLN A 164 18.20 6.86 7.07
CA GLN A 164 19.45 6.55 7.76
C GLN A 164 20.39 5.72 6.87
N TYR A 165 19.89 4.73 6.14
CA TYR A 165 20.71 3.91 5.25
C TYR A 165 21.26 4.72 4.05
N TRP A 166 20.51 5.69 3.57
CA TRP A 166 21.02 6.64 2.60
C TRP A 166 22.15 7.50 3.18
N GLN A 167 21.92 8.12 4.33
CA GLN A 167 22.92 9.02 4.94
C GLN A 167 24.22 8.28 5.33
N SER A 168 24.10 7.08 5.87
CA SER A 168 25.26 6.35 6.42
C SER A 168 25.96 5.45 5.41
N TYR A 169 25.22 4.88 4.47
CA TYR A 169 25.72 3.86 3.55
C TYR A 169 25.50 4.18 2.09
N HIS A 170 24.89 5.32 1.77
CA HIS A 170 24.52 5.75 0.42
C HIS A 170 23.67 4.73 -0.35
N ILE A 171 22.84 3.94 0.36
CA ILE A 171 21.85 3.08 -0.28
C ILE A 171 20.74 3.96 -0.84
N ARG A 172 20.51 3.87 -2.14
CA ARG A 172 19.61 4.74 -2.91
C ARG A 172 18.13 4.47 -2.58
N ALA A 173 17.75 4.75 -1.32
CA ALA A 173 16.38 4.56 -0.82
C ALA A 173 15.52 5.80 -1.11
N ILE A 174 14.32 5.59 -1.67
CA ILE A 174 13.30 6.61 -1.90
C ILE A 174 12.09 6.22 -1.04
N ARG A 175 11.54 7.15 -0.27
CA ARG A 175 10.47 6.91 0.68
C ARG A 175 9.16 7.49 0.16
N MET A 176 8.11 6.65 0.05
CA MET A 176 6.83 7.06 -0.52
C MET A 176 5.73 6.91 0.53
N ARG A 177 5.24 8.02 1.09
CA ARG A 177 4.11 8.04 2.03
C ARG A 177 2.81 8.08 1.26
N ALA A 178 2.30 6.88 0.91
CA ALA A 178 1.04 6.78 0.20
C ALA A 178 -0.15 7.00 1.13
N PHE A 179 -1.09 7.85 0.70
CA PHE A 179 -2.41 7.97 1.30
C PHE A 179 -3.26 6.77 0.92
N ASN A 180 -4.52 6.72 1.39
CA ASN A 180 -5.33 5.55 1.12
C ASN A 180 -5.44 5.29 -0.38
N HIS A 181 -5.29 4.05 -0.78
CA HIS A 181 -5.47 3.67 -2.17
C HIS A 181 -6.36 2.43 -2.26
N GLU A 182 -7.24 2.42 -3.24
CA GLU A 182 -8.28 1.42 -3.42
C GLU A 182 -8.31 0.92 -4.87
N GLY A 183 -8.97 -0.19 -5.08
CA GLY A 183 -9.10 -0.81 -6.39
C GLY A 183 -9.43 -2.30 -6.31
N PRO A 184 -9.63 -2.95 -7.45
CA PRO A 184 -9.79 -4.41 -7.52
C PRO A 184 -8.65 -5.14 -6.81
N ARG A 185 -8.92 -6.31 -6.24
CA ARG A 185 -7.96 -7.14 -5.47
C ARG A 185 -7.58 -6.60 -4.08
N ARG A 186 -8.17 -5.47 -3.64
CA ARG A 186 -8.00 -5.02 -2.25
C ARG A 186 -8.63 -6.05 -1.30
N GLY A 187 -7.91 -6.40 -0.23
CA GLY A 187 -8.39 -7.37 0.77
C GLY A 187 -9.70 -6.94 1.44
N GLU A 188 -10.56 -7.89 1.74
CA GLU A 188 -11.91 -7.71 2.32
C GLU A 188 -11.96 -6.99 3.67
N VAL A 189 -10.83 -6.89 4.36
CA VAL A 189 -10.72 -6.23 5.68
C VAL A 189 -10.62 -4.70 5.58
N PHE A 190 -10.38 -4.16 4.39
CA PHE A 190 -10.28 -2.71 4.17
C PHE A 190 -11.64 -2.11 3.81
N VAL A 191 -11.87 -0.87 4.24
CA VAL A 191 -13.20 -0.27 4.35
C VAL A 191 -14.02 -0.31 3.06
N ILE A 192 -13.49 0.19 1.93
CA ILE A 192 -14.24 0.22 0.65
C ILE A 192 -14.42 -1.19 0.12
N SER A 193 -13.37 -1.99 0.13
CA SER A 193 -13.41 -3.39 -0.28
C SER A 193 -14.42 -4.20 0.56
N ASN A 194 -14.50 -3.94 1.88
CA ASN A 194 -15.47 -4.56 2.77
C ASN A 194 -16.91 -4.18 2.41
N PHE A 195 -17.17 -2.89 2.13
CA PHE A 195 -18.49 -2.46 1.69
C PHE A 195 -18.87 -3.11 0.36
N CYS A 196 -17.97 -3.13 -0.62
CA CYS A 196 -18.20 -3.77 -1.91
C CYS A 196 -18.52 -5.27 -1.78
N LYS A 197 -17.77 -5.98 -0.93
CA LYS A 197 -18.03 -7.40 -0.64
C LYS A 197 -19.40 -7.60 -0.04
N GLN A 198 -19.75 -6.84 1.00
CA GLN A 198 -21.05 -6.94 1.66
C GLN A 198 -22.20 -6.65 0.68
N ILE A 199 -22.05 -5.62 -0.18
CA ILE A 199 -23.05 -5.31 -1.21
C ILE A 199 -23.19 -6.48 -2.19
N ALA A 200 -22.10 -7.03 -2.70
CA ALA A 200 -22.11 -8.15 -3.63
C ALA A 200 -22.76 -9.42 -3.01
N GLU A 201 -22.46 -9.71 -1.73
CA GLU A 201 -23.09 -10.81 -0.98
C GLU A 201 -24.61 -10.60 -0.81
N ILE A 202 -25.05 -9.37 -0.55
CA ILE A 202 -26.47 -9.00 -0.44
C ILE A 202 -27.16 -9.14 -1.79
N GLU A 203 -26.55 -8.67 -2.87
CA GLU A 203 -27.09 -8.79 -4.23
C GLU A 203 -27.29 -10.24 -4.69
N LYS A 204 -26.44 -11.16 -4.18
CA LYS A 204 -26.57 -12.62 -4.42
C LYS A 204 -27.40 -13.36 -3.36
N GLU A 205 -28.04 -12.63 -2.45
CA GLU A 205 -28.87 -13.19 -1.36
C GLU A 205 -28.12 -14.11 -0.40
N ILE A 206 -26.76 -14.05 -0.38
CA ILE A 206 -25.91 -14.79 0.55
C ILE A 206 -25.96 -14.15 1.95
N ARG A 207 -26.26 -12.84 2.01
CA ARG A 207 -26.33 -12.02 3.22
C ARG A 207 -27.65 -11.29 3.31
N ARG A 208 -28.14 -11.07 4.55
CA ARG A 208 -29.29 -10.17 4.78
C ARG A 208 -28.96 -8.77 4.26
N PRO A 209 -29.96 -7.95 3.88
CA PRO A 209 -29.75 -6.61 3.32
C PRO A 209 -29.33 -5.61 4.41
N VAL A 210 -28.22 -5.89 5.09
CA VAL A 210 -27.62 -5.09 6.15
C VAL A 210 -26.12 -5.02 5.98
N ILE A 211 -25.59 -3.80 5.84
CA ILE A 211 -24.16 -3.52 5.84
C ILE A 211 -23.71 -3.16 7.25
N GLN A 212 -22.76 -3.91 7.78
CA GLN A 212 -22.11 -3.64 9.06
C GLN A 212 -20.93 -2.69 8.86
N VAL A 213 -20.93 -1.56 9.58
CA VAL A 213 -19.94 -0.49 9.43
C VAL A 213 -19.25 -0.15 10.76
N GLY A 214 -18.04 0.42 10.68
CA GLY A 214 -17.36 1.06 11.80
C GLY A 214 -17.57 2.57 11.82
N ASN A 215 -16.47 3.33 11.98
CA ASN A 215 -16.48 4.79 11.98
C ASN A 215 -16.74 5.35 10.57
N LEU A 216 -17.89 5.98 10.37
CA LEU A 216 -18.29 6.61 9.11
C LEU A 216 -17.88 8.10 9.00
N GLU A 217 -17.41 8.70 10.10
CA GLU A 217 -17.11 10.14 10.14
C GLU A 217 -15.66 10.47 9.75
N ALA A 218 -14.79 9.46 9.71
CA ALA A 218 -13.41 9.65 9.29
C ALA A 218 -13.33 10.15 7.84
N VAL A 219 -12.41 11.11 7.60
CA VAL A 219 -12.12 11.64 6.26
C VAL A 219 -10.78 11.07 5.78
N ARG A 220 -10.77 10.54 4.59
CA ARG A 220 -9.60 9.92 3.97
C ARG A 220 -9.40 10.44 2.55
N ASP A 221 -8.15 10.58 2.16
CA ASP A 221 -7.74 10.86 0.79
C ASP A 221 -7.50 9.53 0.07
N PHE A 222 -8.28 9.29 -0.98
CA PHE A 222 -8.22 8.06 -1.75
C PHE A 222 -7.66 8.31 -3.15
N THR A 223 -6.75 7.44 -3.57
CA THR A 223 -6.29 7.31 -4.96
C THR A 223 -6.64 5.91 -5.48
N ASP A 224 -6.69 5.77 -6.79
CA ASP A 224 -6.73 4.43 -7.39
C ASP A 224 -5.35 3.77 -7.24
N VAL A 225 -5.33 2.47 -6.96
CA VAL A 225 -4.08 1.71 -6.82
C VAL A 225 -3.23 1.75 -8.09
N ARG A 226 -3.86 1.80 -9.26
CA ARG A 226 -3.17 1.89 -10.57
C ARG A 226 -2.41 3.21 -10.69
N ASP A 227 -2.95 4.31 -10.18
CA ASP A 227 -2.26 5.59 -10.07
C ASP A 227 -1.17 5.57 -9.01
N THR A 228 -1.39 4.89 -7.88
CA THR A 228 -0.39 4.74 -6.83
C THR A 228 0.82 3.95 -7.30
N VAL A 229 0.64 2.83 -7.99
CA VAL A 229 1.78 2.03 -8.48
C VAL A 229 2.53 2.74 -9.61
N ARG A 230 1.83 3.56 -10.41
CA ARG A 230 2.46 4.46 -11.37
C ARG A 230 3.33 5.50 -10.66
N ALA A 231 2.86 6.07 -9.53
CA ALA A 231 3.68 6.94 -8.71
C ALA A 231 4.94 6.23 -8.18
N TYR A 232 4.80 5.00 -7.70
CA TYR A 232 5.93 4.20 -7.24
C TYR A 232 6.97 3.99 -8.34
N TRP A 233 6.52 3.69 -9.54
CA TRP A 233 7.43 3.52 -10.67
C TRP A 233 8.17 4.82 -11.01
N LEU A 234 7.45 5.93 -11.17
CA LEU A 234 8.01 7.26 -11.45
C LEU A 234 8.99 7.72 -10.35
N ALA A 235 8.73 7.38 -9.09
CA ALA A 235 9.64 7.68 -8.01
C ALA A 235 11.01 7.00 -8.19
N THR A 236 11.05 5.78 -8.72
CA THR A 236 12.33 5.11 -9.02
C THR A 236 13.03 5.64 -10.27
N GLU A 237 12.37 6.48 -11.06
CA GLU A 237 12.96 7.14 -12.25
C GLU A 237 13.48 8.54 -11.94
N ALA A 238 12.76 9.30 -11.15
CA ALA A 238 13.01 10.71 -10.94
C ALA A 238 13.21 11.12 -9.48
N GLY A 239 12.94 10.24 -8.52
CA GLY A 239 13.05 10.55 -7.09
C GLY A 239 14.51 10.68 -6.63
N GLU A 240 14.72 11.62 -5.72
CA GLU A 240 16.04 11.84 -5.10
C GLU A 240 16.27 10.78 -4.00
N PRO A 241 17.39 10.02 -4.04
CA PRO A 241 17.73 9.10 -2.96
C PRO A 241 17.80 9.80 -1.60
N GLY A 242 17.23 9.15 -0.58
CA GLY A 242 17.14 9.72 0.77
C GLY A 242 15.96 10.68 0.97
N ASP A 243 15.26 11.06 -0.09
CA ASP A 243 14.12 11.95 0.01
C ASP A 243 12.79 11.20 0.25
N VAL A 244 11.75 11.95 0.59
CA VAL A 244 10.40 11.44 0.89
C VAL A 244 9.35 12.19 0.09
N TYR A 245 8.31 11.48 -0.37
CA TYR A 245 7.24 12.06 -1.18
C TYR A 245 5.89 11.53 -0.76
N ASN A 246 4.90 12.41 -0.68
CA ASN A 246 3.50 12.04 -0.52
C ASN A 246 2.88 11.61 -1.85
N VAL A 247 2.06 10.56 -1.80
CA VAL A 247 1.18 10.13 -2.90
C VAL A 247 -0.26 10.28 -2.44
N ALA A 248 -0.92 11.34 -2.91
CA ALA A 248 -2.26 11.73 -2.48
C ALA A 248 -3.05 12.37 -3.63
N SER A 249 -4.36 12.25 -3.59
CA SER A 249 -5.25 12.95 -4.53
C SER A 249 -5.38 14.44 -4.20
N GLY A 250 -5.25 14.80 -2.93
CA GLY A 250 -5.55 16.12 -2.39
C GLY A 250 -7.03 16.31 -2.07
N GLN A 251 -7.85 15.26 -2.14
CA GLN A 251 -9.29 15.32 -1.92
C GLN A 251 -9.70 14.42 -0.76
N GLY A 252 -10.18 15.03 0.32
CA GLY A 252 -10.76 14.31 1.44
C GLY A 252 -12.16 13.82 1.13
N ARG A 253 -12.46 12.56 1.44
CA ARG A 253 -13.79 11.95 1.34
C ARG A 253 -14.19 11.36 2.67
N ARG A 254 -15.37 11.70 3.14
CA ARG A 254 -15.94 11.11 4.35
C ARG A 254 -16.39 9.68 4.04
N ILE A 255 -16.09 8.73 4.91
CA ILE A 255 -16.44 7.31 4.69
C ILE A 255 -17.95 7.13 4.49
N ARG A 256 -18.79 7.95 5.15
CA ARG A 256 -20.25 7.96 4.93
C ARG A 256 -20.62 8.31 3.49
N GLU A 257 -19.95 9.29 2.90
CA GLU A 257 -20.18 9.69 1.51
C GLU A 257 -19.80 8.58 0.55
N VAL A 258 -18.66 7.94 0.78
CA VAL A 258 -18.20 6.78 0.00
C VAL A 258 -19.20 5.62 0.04
N LEU A 259 -19.75 5.32 1.23
CA LEU A 259 -20.80 4.31 1.37
C LEU A 259 -22.07 4.71 0.60
N THR A 260 -22.47 5.98 0.66
CA THR A 260 -23.63 6.48 -0.08
C THR A 260 -23.44 6.34 -1.59
N GLU A 261 -22.26 6.69 -2.13
CA GLU A 261 -21.93 6.51 -3.54
C GLU A 261 -21.98 5.02 -3.94
N LEU A 262 -21.48 4.10 -3.10
CA LEU A 262 -21.55 2.66 -3.35
C LEU A 262 -22.99 2.13 -3.33
N LEU A 263 -23.83 2.59 -2.38
CA LEU A 263 -25.24 2.21 -2.33
C LEU A 263 -26.04 2.72 -3.54
N ALA A 264 -25.65 3.87 -4.09
CA ALA A 264 -26.29 4.41 -5.29
C ALA A 264 -26.06 3.57 -6.55
N ILE A 265 -24.95 2.80 -6.60
CA ILE A 265 -24.63 1.90 -7.72
C ILE A 265 -24.93 0.41 -7.40
N ALA A 266 -25.46 0.14 -6.21
CA ALA A 266 -25.92 -1.18 -5.83
C ALA A 266 -27.22 -1.56 -6.59
N LYS A 267 -27.39 -2.85 -6.89
CA LYS A 267 -28.60 -3.38 -7.56
C LYS A 267 -29.82 -3.51 -6.62
N ARG A 268 -29.61 -3.36 -5.31
CA ARG A 268 -30.64 -3.45 -4.28
C ARG A 268 -30.78 -2.11 -3.56
N THR A 269 -32.03 -1.69 -3.32
CA THR A 269 -32.38 -0.43 -2.69
C THR A 269 -32.82 -0.56 -1.24
N ASP A 270 -33.01 -1.78 -0.75
CA ASP A 270 -33.51 -2.11 0.60
C ASP A 270 -32.37 -2.34 1.61
N ILE A 271 -31.15 -1.99 1.28
CA ILE A 271 -29.96 -2.20 2.11
C ILE A 271 -29.97 -1.21 3.29
N ARG A 272 -29.91 -1.72 4.51
CA ARG A 272 -29.78 -0.94 5.74
C ARG A 272 -28.32 -0.88 6.18
N VAL A 273 -27.96 0.19 6.88
CA VAL A 273 -26.63 0.40 7.46
C VAL A 273 -26.74 0.30 8.98
N GLU A 274 -25.94 -0.59 9.57
CA GLU A 274 -25.89 -0.77 11.03
C GLU A 274 -24.43 -0.64 11.51
N GLN A 275 -24.22 0.10 12.59
CA GLN A 275 -22.91 0.26 13.21
C GLN A 275 -22.58 -0.99 14.04
N ASP A 276 -21.40 -1.55 13.83
CA ASP A 276 -20.84 -2.66 14.60
C ASP A 276 -19.75 -2.12 15.54
N PRO A 277 -19.96 -2.16 16.87
CA PRO A 277 -18.96 -1.68 17.84
C PRO A 277 -17.60 -2.40 17.74
N GLN A 278 -17.58 -3.66 17.29
CA GLN A 278 -16.34 -4.42 17.14
C GLN A 278 -15.45 -3.91 15.99
N ARG A 279 -16.00 -3.07 15.10
CA ARG A 279 -15.27 -2.42 14.01
C ARG A 279 -14.71 -1.05 14.38
N MET A 280 -14.93 -0.60 15.61
CA MET A 280 -14.35 0.65 16.11
C MET A 280 -12.90 0.41 16.55
N ARG A 281 -12.03 1.38 16.30
CA ARG A 281 -10.62 1.32 16.70
C ARG A 281 -10.40 2.00 18.04
N PRO A 282 -9.40 1.59 18.84
CA PRO A 282 -9.03 2.27 20.09
C PRO A 282 -8.66 3.75 19.87
N SER A 283 -8.03 4.04 18.73
CA SER A 283 -7.71 5.39 18.27
C SER A 283 -7.88 5.47 16.76
N ASP A 284 -8.45 6.55 16.27
CA ASP A 284 -8.62 6.80 14.83
C ASP A 284 -8.22 8.23 14.51
N VAL A 285 -7.61 8.43 13.35
CA VAL A 285 -7.26 9.76 12.85
C VAL A 285 -8.50 10.37 12.19
N PRO A 286 -8.98 11.56 12.63
CA PRO A 286 -10.21 12.12 12.09
C PRO A 286 -10.10 12.46 10.60
N VAL A 287 -9.01 13.11 10.19
CA VAL A 287 -8.80 13.61 8.83
C VAL A 287 -7.38 13.28 8.36
N LEU A 288 -7.27 12.61 7.22
CA LEU A 288 -6.01 12.42 6.49
C LEU A 288 -6.23 12.86 5.04
N VAL A 289 -5.72 14.06 4.70
CA VAL A 289 -5.73 14.62 3.35
C VAL A 289 -4.34 15.12 3.03
N GLY A 290 -3.76 14.64 1.94
CA GLY A 290 -2.36 14.86 1.61
C GLY A 290 -2.13 15.94 0.55
N ASP A 291 -0.98 16.58 0.62
CA ASP A 291 -0.41 17.37 -0.45
C ASP A 291 0.69 16.58 -1.15
N SER A 292 0.52 16.30 -2.43
CA SER A 292 1.51 15.65 -3.29
C SER A 292 2.23 16.64 -4.22
N THR A 293 2.18 17.93 -3.93
CA THR A 293 2.76 19.01 -4.79
C THR A 293 4.25 18.79 -5.02
N LYS A 294 5.00 18.35 -4.01
CA LYS A 294 6.44 18.05 -4.14
C LYS A 294 6.65 16.98 -5.22
N PHE A 295 5.95 15.87 -5.13
CA PHE A 295 6.05 14.77 -6.09
C PHE A 295 5.52 15.15 -7.48
N ARG A 296 4.42 15.90 -7.54
CA ARG A 296 3.86 16.42 -8.81
C ARG A 296 4.83 17.32 -9.55
N ARG A 297 5.52 18.23 -8.85
CA ARG A 297 6.52 19.10 -9.46
C ARG A 297 7.70 18.34 -10.04
N LEU A 298 8.13 17.29 -9.35
CA LEU A 298 9.26 16.47 -9.77
C LEU A 298 8.94 15.61 -11.00
N THR A 299 7.74 14.99 -11.04
CA THR A 299 7.43 13.91 -11.97
C THR A 299 6.29 14.22 -12.94
N GLY A 300 5.55 15.31 -12.74
CA GLY A 300 4.29 15.55 -13.45
C GLY A 300 3.15 14.60 -13.05
N TRP A 301 3.34 13.73 -12.06
CA TRP A 301 2.33 12.78 -11.64
C TRP A 301 1.07 13.47 -11.11
N LYS A 302 -0.07 12.92 -11.44
CA LYS A 302 -1.38 13.26 -10.86
C LYS A 302 -2.29 12.04 -10.96
N PRO A 303 -3.28 11.87 -10.10
CA PRO A 303 -4.30 10.85 -10.28
C PRO A 303 -5.00 11.03 -11.64
N LEU A 304 -5.17 9.95 -12.38
CA LEU A 304 -5.82 9.92 -13.68
C LEU A 304 -7.18 9.22 -13.63
N ILE A 305 -7.35 8.29 -12.70
CA ILE A 305 -8.56 7.48 -12.58
C ILE A 305 -9.51 8.17 -11.60
N PRO A 306 -10.73 8.55 -12.05
CA PRO A 306 -11.73 9.15 -11.17
C PRO A 306 -12.13 8.19 -10.04
N PHE A 307 -12.39 8.72 -8.85
CA PHE A 307 -12.78 7.90 -7.69
C PHE A 307 -14.06 7.08 -7.95
N ALA A 308 -15.02 7.64 -8.67
CA ALA A 308 -16.23 6.93 -9.07
C ALA A 308 -15.92 5.65 -9.89
N GLN A 309 -14.90 5.69 -10.76
CA GLN A 309 -14.44 4.51 -11.50
C GLN A 309 -13.79 3.50 -10.55
N THR A 310 -12.99 3.98 -9.59
CA THR A 310 -12.33 3.11 -8.59
C THR A 310 -13.34 2.30 -7.78
N ILE A 311 -14.39 2.95 -7.26
CA ILE A 311 -15.42 2.25 -6.46
C ILE A 311 -16.29 1.32 -7.31
N GLN A 312 -16.57 1.71 -8.56
CA GLN A 312 -17.25 0.85 -9.52
C GLN A 312 -16.43 -0.43 -9.76
N ASP A 313 -15.14 -0.29 -10.09
CA ASP A 313 -14.25 -1.43 -10.36
C ASP A 313 -14.09 -2.32 -9.12
N CYS A 314 -14.04 -1.74 -7.91
CA CYS A 314 -14.04 -2.49 -6.66
C CYS A 314 -15.31 -3.34 -6.50
N LEU A 315 -16.47 -2.75 -6.77
CA LEU A 315 -17.75 -3.45 -6.63
C LEU A 315 -17.87 -4.58 -7.66
N GLU A 316 -17.53 -4.33 -8.93
CA GLU A 316 -17.54 -5.36 -9.97
C GLU A 316 -16.56 -6.50 -9.66
N TYR A 317 -15.38 -6.18 -9.13
CA TYR A 317 -14.44 -7.21 -8.67
C TYR A 317 -15.09 -8.14 -7.65
N TRP A 318 -15.78 -7.61 -6.64
CA TRP A 318 -16.45 -8.44 -5.63
C TRP A 318 -17.67 -9.17 -6.17
N ARG A 319 -18.46 -8.57 -7.08
CA ARG A 319 -19.56 -9.25 -7.79
C ARG A 319 -19.10 -10.49 -8.54
N SER A 320 -17.86 -10.49 -9.02
CA SER A 320 -17.28 -11.64 -9.72
C SER A 320 -16.70 -12.72 -8.78
N ARG A 321 -16.52 -12.41 -7.50
CA ARG A 321 -15.80 -13.26 -6.54
C ARG A 321 -16.69 -13.91 -5.48
N VAL A 322 -17.87 -13.38 -5.22
CA VAL A 322 -18.83 -13.93 -4.27
C VAL A 322 -19.89 -14.77 -4.96
#